data_0a4ed9d1802237c5efb5b67387ea462b
#
_entry.id   0a4ed9d1802237c5efb5b67387ea462b
#
_cell.length_a   1.000
_cell.length_b   1.000
_cell.length_c   1.000
_cell.angle_alpha   90.00
_cell.angle_beta   90.00
_cell.angle_gamma   90.00
#
_symmetry.space_group_name_H-M   'P 1'
#
loop_
_entity.id
_entity.type
_entity.pdbx_description
1 polymer ?
#
loop_
_entity_poly.entity_id
_entity_poly.type
_entity_poly.pdbx_seq_one_letter_code
_entity_poly.pdbx_strand_id
1 'polypeptide(L)'
;DKEGQILLSYQADKPEIKPVPDPAKAAKDPQDIASVEQLFLTGLHLEQYRHATYNPMDYYMEALRREPGDVRCNNAVGLLLMRKGQFAMAESYFRKAVETLTERNPNPYDGEPYYNWGWSCMMQQKWDEAYDAFFKSAWNAAWQDAAYYALAQLDTRKGKYESALDK
;
A
#
# COMPACT_ATOMS: atom_id res chain seq x y z
N ASP A 1 7.61 -37.12 32.25
CA ASP A 1 6.72 -38.28 32.20
C ASP A 1 6.23 -38.69 33.59
N LYS A 2 5.53 -39.81 33.73
CA LYS A 2 5.00 -40.30 34.98
C LYS A 2 6.09 -40.76 35.98
N GLU A 3 7.32 -40.91 35.50
CA GLU A 3 8.49 -41.34 36.31
C GLU A 3 9.38 -40.14 36.68
N GLY A 4 8.92 -38.92 36.44
CA GLY A 4 9.66 -37.68 36.75
C GLY A 4 10.77 -37.34 35.76
N GLN A 5 10.88 -38.05 34.65
CA GLN A 5 11.84 -37.69 33.57
C GLN A 5 11.37 -36.47 32.81
N ILE A 6 12.25 -35.47 32.66
CA ILE A 6 11.99 -34.30 31.85
C ILE A 6 12.13 -34.70 30.38
N LEU A 7 11.01 -34.77 29.65
CA LEU A 7 10.99 -35.12 28.23
C LEU A 7 11.29 -33.91 27.32
N LEU A 8 10.98 -32.70 27.75
CA LEU A 8 11.23 -31.48 27.07
C LEU A 8 11.43 -30.36 28.07
N SER A 9 12.47 -29.57 27.92
CA SER A 9 12.65 -28.33 28.68
C SER A 9 13.00 -27.20 27.74
N TYR A 10 12.43 -26.04 27.99
CA TYR A 10 12.80 -24.79 27.31
C TYR A 10 13.30 -23.80 28.38
N GLN A 11 14.50 -23.30 28.16
CA GLN A 11 15.05 -22.19 28.92
C GLN A 11 15.31 -21.06 27.97
N ALA A 12 14.63 -19.94 28.19
CA ALA A 12 14.89 -18.74 27.42
C ALA A 12 16.36 -18.31 27.60
N ASP A 13 17.00 -17.97 26.52
CA ASP A 13 18.33 -17.41 26.57
C ASP A 13 18.33 -16.15 27.46
N LYS A 14 19.33 -16.03 28.31
CA LYS A 14 19.47 -14.80 29.08
C LYS A 14 19.69 -13.66 28.09
N PRO A 15 18.86 -12.58 28.17
CA PRO A 15 19.06 -11.46 27.28
C PRO A 15 20.48 -10.92 27.46
N GLU A 16 21.26 -10.89 26.39
CA GLU A 16 22.53 -10.17 26.39
C GLU A 16 22.23 -8.72 26.75
N ILE A 17 22.88 -8.20 27.76
CA ILE A 17 22.84 -6.77 28.09
C ILE A 17 23.64 -6.07 26.99
N LYS A 18 22.96 -5.72 25.90
CA LYS A 18 23.55 -4.91 24.84
C LYS A 18 23.70 -3.48 25.34
N PRO A 19 24.80 -2.79 24.99
CA PRO A 19 24.92 -1.38 25.31
C PRO A 19 23.71 -0.62 24.73
N VAL A 20 23.29 0.44 25.42
CA VAL A 20 22.22 1.32 24.94
C VAL A 20 22.63 1.84 23.55
N PRO A 21 21.83 1.63 22.51
CA PRO A 21 22.17 2.13 21.19
C PRO A 21 22.23 3.67 21.18
N ASP A 22 23.04 4.21 20.28
CA ASP A 22 23.07 5.66 20.06
C ASP A 22 21.65 6.20 19.76
N PRO A 23 21.35 7.43 20.19
CA PRO A 23 20.06 8.04 19.89
C PRO A 23 19.79 8.06 18.39
N ALA A 24 18.56 7.75 17.99
CA ALA A 24 18.13 7.83 16.60
C ALA A 24 18.37 9.26 16.06
N LYS A 25 18.95 9.33 14.86
CA LYS A 25 19.12 10.62 14.18
C LYS A 25 17.77 11.06 13.59
N ALA A 26 17.51 12.37 13.67
CA ALA A 26 16.34 12.97 13.02
C ALA A 26 16.35 12.69 11.51
N ALA A 27 15.17 12.54 10.92
CA ALA A 27 15.04 12.44 9.47
C ALA A 27 15.61 13.71 8.81
N LYS A 28 16.33 13.54 7.71
CA LYS A 28 16.82 14.67 6.90
C LYS A 28 15.65 15.37 6.21
N ASP A 29 15.79 16.63 5.92
CA ASP A 29 14.83 17.33 5.07
C ASP A 29 14.72 16.63 3.70
N PRO A 30 13.52 16.56 3.09
CA PRO A 30 13.33 15.85 1.82
C PRO A 30 14.30 16.30 0.72
N GLN A 31 14.63 17.59 0.67
CA GLN A 31 15.52 18.16 -0.36
C GLN A 31 16.98 17.67 -0.20
N ASP A 32 17.39 17.33 1.02
CA ASP A 32 18.75 16.88 1.35
C ASP A 32 18.95 15.37 1.15
N ILE A 33 17.88 14.65 0.79
CA ILE A 33 17.96 13.23 0.49
C ILE A 33 18.31 13.05 -0.99
N ALA A 34 19.38 12.28 -1.25
CA ALA A 34 19.96 12.22 -2.58
C ALA A 34 19.11 11.46 -3.61
N SER A 35 18.46 10.35 -3.23
CA SER A 35 17.76 9.47 -4.17
C SER A 35 16.25 9.40 -3.92
N VAL A 36 15.48 9.16 -4.98
CA VAL A 36 14.02 8.92 -4.92
C VAL A 36 13.73 7.69 -4.08
N GLU A 37 14.55 6.65 -4.18
CA GLU A 37 14.42 5.44 -3.34
C GLU A 37 14.49 5.77 -1.85
N GLN A 38 15.47 6.56 -1.42
CA GLN A 38 15.59 6.95 -0.03
C GLN A 38 14.45 7.87 0.44
N LEU A 39 13.95 8.74 -0.45
CA LEU A 39 12.77 9.55 -0.18
C LEU A 39 11.54 8.65 0.07
N PHE A 40 11.30 7.67 -0.81
CA PHE A 40 10.22 6.72 -0.63
C PHE A 40 10.36 5.94 0.69
N LEU A 41 11.52 5.35 0.95
CA LEU A 41 11.75 4.56 2.17
C LEU A 41 11.63 5.40 3.44
N THR A 42 12.08 6.66 3.41
CA THR A 42 11.93 7.57 4.55
C THR A 42 10.45 7.91 4.78
N GLY A 43 9.71 8.25 3.73
CA GLY A 43 8.28 8.50 3.82
C GLY A 43 7.52 7.28 4.36
N LEU A 44 7.82 6.09 3.84
CA LEU A 44 7.23 4.83 4.29
C LEU A 44 7.51 4.56 5.78
N HIS A 45 8.76 4.76 6.22
CA HIS A 45 9.13 4.61 7.63
C HIS A 45 8.33 5.56 8.53
N LEU A 46 8.26 6.85 8.16
CA LEU A 46 7.50 7.85 8.92
C LEU A 46 6.00 7.51 8.99
N GLU A 47 5.45 6.97 7.91
CA GLU A 47 4.06 6.55 7.84
C GLU A 47 3.79 5.32 8.73
N GLN A 48 4.63 4.30 8.66
CA GLN A 48 4.51 3.08 9.46
C GLN A 48 4.60 3.35 10.96
N TYR A 49 5.52 4.22 11.37
CA TYR A 49 5.72 4.58 12.77
C TYR A 49 4.84 5.76 13.21
N ARG A 50 3.99 6.30 12.34
CA ARG A 50 3.09 7.45 12.62
C ARG A 50 3.84 8.60 13.28
N HIS A 51 4.94 9.02 12.67
CA HIS A 51 5.81 10.02 13.24
C HIS A 51 5.06 11.34 13.46
N ALA A 52 5.16 11.92 14.67
CA ALA A 52 4.36 13.09 15.05
C ALA A 52 4.86 14.42 14.41
N THR A 53 6.14 14.50 14.08
CA THR A 53 6.77 15.77 13.65
C THR A 53 6.97 15.84 12.14
N TYR A 54 7.34 14.73 11.51
CA TYR A 54 7.63 14.67 10.07
C TYR A 54 6.44 14.08 9.32
N ASN A 55 6.04 14.76 8.24
CA ASN A 55 4.92 14.31 7.42
C ASN A 55 5.44 13.46 6.25
N PRO A 56 5.03 12.19 6.12
CA PRO A 56 5.46 11.33 5.01
C PRO A 56 5.12 11.92 3.63
N MET A 57 4.04 12.70 3.52
CA MET A 57 3.64 13.37 2.28
C MET A 57 4.76 14.23 1.69
N ASP A 58 5.54 14.92 2.51
CA ASP A 58 6.57 15.84 2.04
C ASP A 58 7.70 15.09 1.32
N TYR A 59 8.00 13.88 1.78
CA TYR A 59 9.02 13.01 1.18
C TYR A 59 8.52 12.40 -0.14
N TYR A 60 7.28 11.91 -0.17
CA TYR A 60 6.70 11.39 -1.40
C TYR A 60 6.53 12.46 -2.47
N MET A 61 6.13 13.67 -2.08
CA MET A 61 5.99 14.79 -3.02
C MET A 61 7.34 15.25 -3.57
N GLU A 62 8.40 15.28 -2.77
CA GLU A 62 9.74 15.56 -3.27
C GLU A 62 10.24 14.45 -4.22
N ALA A 63 9.93 13.19 -3.91
CA ALA A 63 10.20 12.08 -4.84
C ALA A 63 9.50 12.28 -6.19
N LEU A 64 8.21 12.62 -6.16
CA LEU A 64 7.40 12.86 -7.37
C LEU A 64 7.81 14.12 -8.12
N ARG A 65 8.37 15.13 -7.44
CA ARG A 65 8.95 16.31 -8.10
C ARG A 65 10.15 15.92 -8.97
N ARG A 66 10.94 14.93 -8.55
CA ARG A 66 12.10 14.43 -9.29
C ARG A 66 11.72 13.39 -10.33
N GLU A 67 10.87 12.44 -9.94
CA GLU A 67 10.37 11.34 -10.78
C GLU A 67 8.84 11.28 -10.73
N PRO A 68 8.13 12.07 -11.57
CA PRO A 68 6.67 12.15 -11.54
C PRO A 68 5.95 10.81 -11.80
N GLY A 69 6.64 9.87 -12.43
CA GLY A 69 6.13 8.53 -12.73
C GLY A 69 6.45 7.47 -11.69
N ASP A 70 7.10 7.79 -10.55
CA ASP A 70 7.37 6.76 -9.54
C ASP A 70 6.07 6.12 -9.05
N VAL A 71 5.90 4.82 -9.33
CA VAL A 71 4.68 4.08 -9.05
C VAL A 71 4.38 4.02 -7.55
N ARG A 72 5.38 3.79 -6.73
CA ARG A 72 5.25 3.61 -5.28
C ARG A 72 4.88 4.92 -4.60
N CYS A 73 5.53 6.01 -4.98
CA CYS A 73 5.25 7.33 -4.44
C CYS A 73 3.85 7.82 -4.85
N ASN A 74 3.45 7.63 -6.11
CA ASN A 74 2.09 7.94 -6.55
C ASN A 74 1.07 7.11 -5.77
N ASN A 75 1.28 5.81 -5.61
CA ASN A 75 0.39 4.96 -4.83
C ASN A 75 0.32 5.40 -3.35
N ALA A 76 1.44 5.71 -2.71
CA ALA A 76 1.51 6.16 -1.32
C ALA A 76 0.78 7.50 -1.11
N VAL A 77 1.01 8.49 -1.99
CA VAL A 77 0.27 9.76 -1.95
C VAL A 77 -1.23 9.53 -2.11
N GLY A 78 -1.62 8.69 -3.07
CA GLY A 78 -3.02 8.31 -3.26
C GLY A 78 -3.64 7.74 -1.99
N LEU A 79 -2.97 6.82 -1.29
CA LEU A 79 -3.42 6.24 -0.02
C LEU A 79 -3.57 7.29 1.09
N LEU A 80 -2.61 8.22 1.22
CA LEU A 80 -2.71 9.30 2.19
C LEU A 80 -3.91 10.22 1.91
N LEU A 81 -4.21 10.49 0.65
CA LEU A 81 -5.38 11.27 0.22
C LEU A 81 -6.69 10.51 0.47
N MET A 82 -6.72 9.19 0.20
CA MET A 82 -7.86 8.31 0.51
C MET A 82 -8.23 8.37 2.00
N ARG A 83 -7.25 8.29 2.89
CA ARG A 83 -7.46 8.40 4.34
C ARG A 83 -8.05 9.74 4.77
N LYS A 84 -7.84 10.80 3.99
CA LYS A 84 -8.42 12.13 4.19
C LYS A 84 -9.78 12.32 3.49
N GLY A 85 -10.32 11.28 2.84
CA GLY A 85 -11.57 11.36 2.08
C GLY A 85 -11.43 12.12 0.75
N GLN A 86 -10.23 12.42 0.30
CA GLN A 86 -9.96 13.18 -0.93
C GLN A 86 -9.89 12.25 -2.15
N PHE A 87 -10.98 11.50 -2.39
CA PHE A 87 -11.02 10.40 -3.34
C PHE A 87 -10.71 10.80 -4.79
N ALA A 88 -11.22 11.94 -5.25
CA ALA A 88 -10.97 12.41 -6.60
C ALA A 88 -9.49 12.79 -6.82
N MET A 89 -8.84 13.36 -5.82
CA MET A 89 -7.42 13.65 -5.88
C MET A 89 -6.59 12.35 -5.83
N ALA A 90 -6.96 11.42 -4.94
CA ALA A 90 -6.31 10.11 -4.83
C ALA A 90 -6.36 9.35 -6.15
N GLU A 91 -7.50 9.37 -6.84
CA GLU A 91 -7.68 8.75 -8.15
C GLU A 91 -6.62 9.21 -9.15
N SER A 92 -6.32 10.51 -9.20
CA SER A 92 -5.32 11.05 -10.14
C SER A 92 -3.94 10.43 -9.94
N TYR A 93 -3.55 10.24 -8.69
CA TYR A 93 -2.27 9.61 -8.34
C TYR A 93 -2.26 8.12 -8.65
N PHE A 94 -3.34 7.40 -8.33
CA PHE A 94 -3.44 5.97 -8.66
C PHE A 94 -3.44 5.75 -10.18
N ARG A 95 -4.14 6.58 -10.95
CA ARG A 95 -4.10 6.53 -12.42
C ARG A 95 -2.68 6.74 -12.93
N LYS A 96 -1.95 7.69 -12.36
CA LYS A 96 -0.55 7.93 -12.75
C LYS A 96 0.35 6.74 -12.44
N ALA A 97 0.16 6.11 -11.26
CA ALA A 97 0.86 4.88 -10.92
C ALA A 97 0.56 3.76 -11.93
N VAL A 98 -0.71 3.56 -12.26
CA VAL A 98 -1.15 2.55 -13.24
C VAL A 98 -0.60 2.83 -14.64
N GLU A 99 -0.65 4.08 -15.12
CA GLU A 99 -0.07 4.47 -16.42
C GLU A 99 1.40 4.06 -16.52
N THR A 100 2.20 4.43 -15.51
CA THR A 100 3.63 4.08 -15.51
C THR A 100 3.85 2.57 -15.40
N LEU A 101 3.08 1.90 -14.53
CA LEU A 101 3.17 0.46 -14.31
C LEU A 101 2.90 -0.35 -15.59
N THR A 102 2.02 0.15 -16.44
CA THR A 102 1.56 -0.53 -17.66
C THR A 102 2.14 0.02 -18.94
N GLU A 103 3.03 1.00 -18.89
CA GLU A 103 3.64 1.62 -20.06
C GLU A 103 4.28 0.62 -21.02
N ARG A 104 4.96 -0.40 -20.46
CA ARG A 104 5.67 -1.42 -21.26
C ARG A 104 4.97 -2.77 -21.28
N ASN A 105 4.08 -3.02 -20.34
CA ASN A 105 3.38 -4.29 -20.23
C ASN A 105 1.96 -4.05 -19.70
N PRO A 106 0.91 -4.36 -20.48
CA PRO A 106 -0.48 -4.17 -20.05
C PRO A 106 -0.88 -5.07 -18.88
N ASN A 107 -0.07 -6.09 -18.57
CA ASN A 107 -0.28 -6.96 -17.41
C ASN A 107 0.61 -6.50 -16.26
N PRO A 108 0.06 -5.84 -15.24
CA PRO A 108 0.84 -5.33 -14.14
C PRO A 108 1.48 -6.47 -13.33
N TYR A 109 2.74 -6.28 -12.92
CA TYR A 109 3.39 -7.17 -11.97
C TYR A 109 2.91 -6.90 -10.53
N ASP A 110 2.26 -5.76 -10.28
CA ASP A 110 1.69 -5.37 -9.00
C ASP A 110 0.23 -4.91 -9.21
N GLY A 111 -0.68 -5.51 -8.46
CA GLY A 111 -2.11 -5.21 -8.51
C GLY A 111 -2.55 -4.09 -7.58
N GLU A 112 -1.68 -3.64 -6.66
CA GLU A 112 -2.03 -2.66 -5.63
C GLU A 112 -2.55 -1.34 -6.18
N PRO A 113 -1.88 -0.68 -7.14
CA PRO A 113 -2.37 0.59 -7.69
C PRO A 113 -3.75 0.48 -8.34
N TYR A 114 -4.04 -0.64 -9.00
CA TYR A 114 -5.37 -0.91 -9.55
C TYR A 114 -6.42 -1.11 -8.47
N TYR A 115 -6.10 -1.85 -7.43
CA TYR A 115 -6.98 -2.06 -6.29
C TYR A 115 -7.36 -0.75 -5.61
N ASN A 116 -6.36 0.08 -5.32
CA ASN A 116 -6.55 1.37 -4.69
C ASN A 116 -7.32 2.35 -5.60
N TRP A 117 -7.06 2.31 -6.91
CA TRP A 117 -7.85 3.06 -7.89
C TRP A 117 -9.32 2.61 -7.87
N GLY A 118 -9.57 1.30 -7.89
CA GLY A 118 -10.92 0.75 -7.77
C GLY A 118 -11.67 1.28 -6.55
N TRP A 119 -11.02 1.30 -5.39
CA TRP A 119 -11.60 1.88 -4.17
C TRP A 119 -11.87 3.38 -4.30
N SER A 120 -10.95 4.15 -4.88
CA SER A 120 -11.18 5.59 -5.07
C SER A 120 -12.37 5.86 -5.98
N CYS A 121 -12.56 5.07 -7.03
CA CYS A 121 -13.73 5.13 -7.92
C CYS A 121 -15.02 4.70 -7.20
N MET A 122 -14.95 3.62 -6.41
CA MET A 122 -16.09 3.11 -5.64
C MET A 122 -16.62 4.16 -4.64
N MET A 123 -15.73 4.87 -3.94
CA MET A 123 -16.09 5.96 -3.03
C MET A 123 -16.72 7.16 -3.75
N GLN A 124 -16.45 7.33 -5.04
CA GLN A 124 -17.03 8.36 -5.89
C GLN A 124 -18.27 7.87 -6.65
N GLN A 125 -18.74 6.66 -6.38
CA GLN A 125 -19.86 6.01 -7.08
C GLN A 125 -19.63 5.78 -8.58
N LYS A 126 -18.38 5.74 -9.01
CA LYS A 126 -17.96 5.38 -10.39
C LYS A 126 -17.88 3.86 -10.50
N TRP A 127 -19.05 3.20 -10.49
CA TRP A 127 -19.18 1.75 -10.30
C TRP A 127 -18.53 0.91 -11.40
N ASP A 128 -18.61 1.35 -12.64
CA ASP A 128 -18.07 0.60 -13.78
C ASP A 128 -16.55 0.73 -13.83
N GLU A 129 -16.00 1.93 -13.62
CA GLU A 129 -14.56 2.14 -13.52
C GLU A 129 -13.96 1.38 -12.32
N ALA A 130 -14.69 1.35 -11.19
CA ALA A 130 -14.28 0.58 -10.02
C ALA A 130 -14.21 -0.93 -10.34
N TYR A 131 -15.22 -1.43 -11.06
CA TYR A 131 -15.29 -2.84 -11.45
C TYR A 131 -14.10 -3.22 -12.34
N ASP A 132 -13.81 -2.42 -13.36
CA ASP A 132 -12.70 -2.66 -14.29
C ASP A 132 -11.34 -2.63 -13.56
N ALA A 133 -11.17 -1.68 -12.65
CA ALA A 133 -9.94 -1.57 -11.87
C ALA A 133 -9.74 -2.78 -10.93
N PHE A 134 -10.76 -3.21 -10.19
CA PHE A 134 -10.69 -4.40 -9.36
C PHE A 134 -10.49 -5.67 -10.18
N PHE A 135 -11.17 -5.79 -11.31
CA PHE A 135 -10.99 -6.93 -12.20
C PHE A 135 -9.54 -7.04 -12.69
N LYS A 136 -8.92 -5.90 -13.02
CA LYS A 136 -7.52 -5.87 -13.44
C LYS A 136 -6.57 -6.19 -12.28
N SER A 137 -6.87 -5.71 -11.07
CA SER A 137 -6.11 -6.02 -9.85
C SER A 137 -6.11 -7.54 -9.54
N ALA A 138 -7.24 -8.22 -9.78
CA ALA A 138 -7.39 -9.66 -9.55
C ALA A 138 -6.46 -10.55 -10.39
N TRP A 139 -5.80 -10.00 -11.41
CA TRP A 139 -4.81 -10.73 -12.21
C TRP A 139 -3.49 -10.93 -11.44
N ASN A 140 -3.26 -10.17 -10.39
CA ASN A 140 -2.13 -10.37 -9.50
C ASN A 140 -2.56 -11.23 -8.30
N ALA A 141 -1.88 -12.35 -8.09
CA ALA A 141 -2.22 -13.32 -7.05
C ALA A 141 -2.27 -12.73 -5.63
N ALA A 142 -1.41 -11.74 -5.33
CA ALA A 142 -1.38 -11.10 -4.03
C ALA A 142 -2.64 -10.24 -3.74
N TRP A 143 -3.34 -9.79 -4.78
CA TRP A 143 -4.52 -8.94 -4.67
C TRP A 143 -5.81 -9.65 -5.07
N GLN A 144 -5.73 -10.91 -5.49
CA GLN A 144 -6.84 -11.66 -6.06
C GLN A 144 -8.03 -11.75 -5.11
N ASP A 145 -7.82 -12.20 -3.88
CA ASP A 145 -8.89 -12.37 -2.89
C ASP A 145 -9.57 -11.03 -2.56
N ALA A 146 -8.77 -9.99 -2.30
CA ALA A 146 -9.28 -8.67 -1.99
C ALA A 146 -10.06 -8.05 -3.15
N ALA A 147 -9.58 -8.24 -4.38
CA ALA A 147 -10.23 -7.73 -5.59
C ALA A 147 -11.53 -8.49 -5.88
N TYR A 148 -11.56 -9.80 -5.76
CA TYR A 148 -12.80 -10.58 -5.94
C TYR A 148 -13.84 -10.24 -4.89
N TYR A 149 -13.44 -10.02 -3.65
CA TYR A 149 -14.35 -9.54 -2.61
C TYR A 149 -14.99 -8.19 -2.99
N ALA A 150 -14.19 -7.24 -3.49
CA ALA A 150 -14.69 -5.94 -3.93
C ALA A 150 -15.62 -6.07 -5.16
N LEU A 151 -15.30 -6.95 -6.11
CA LEU A 151 -16.16 -7.26 -7.27
C LEU A 151 -17.49 -7.86 -6.83
N ALA A 152 -17.48 -8.82 -5.88
CA ALA A 152 -18.69 -9.41 -5.32
C ALA A 152 -19.60 -8.34 -4.66
N GLN A 153 -19.01 -7.38 -3.95
CA GLN A 153 -19.78 -6.25 -3.39
C GLN A 153 -20.45 -5.40 -4.49
N LEU A 154 -19.75 -5.13 -5.59
CA LEU A 154 -20.30 -4.39 -6.74
C LEU A 154 -21.39 -5.17 -7.44
N ASP A 155 -21.20 -6.49 -7.64
CA ASP A 155 -22.22 -7.35 -8.25
C ASP A 155 -23.48 -7.46 -7.37
N THR A 156 -23.30 -7.60 -6.06
CA THR A 156 -24.39 -7.57 -5.08
C THR A 156 -25.17 -6.25 -5.17
N ARG A 157 -24.47 -5.13 -5.24
CA ARG A 157 -25.10 -3.81 -5.39
C ARG A 157 -25.90 -3.67 -6.67
N LYS A 158 -25.47 -4.33 -7.76
CA LYS A 158 -26.17 -4.38 -9.05
C LYS A 158 -27.30 -5.44 -9.08
N GLY A 159 -27.53 -6.16 -7.99
CA GLY A 159 -28.52 -7.26 -7.91
C GLY A 159 -28.11 -8.54 -8.62
N LYS A 160 -26.82 -8.68 -8.97
CA LYS A 160 -26.25 -9.84 -9.67
C LYS A 160 -25.74 -10.86 -8.66
N TYR A 161 -26.64 -11.43 -7.84
CA TYR A 161 -26.26 -12.27 -6.71
C TYR A 161 -25.53 -13.55 -7.10
N GLU A 162 -25.91 -14.21 -8.21
CA GLU A 162 -25.22 -15.40 -8.71
C GLU A 162 -23.77 -15.06 -9.08
N SER A 163 -23.55 -13.97 -9.83
CA SER A 163 -22.19 -13.51 -10.18
C SER A 163 -21.36 -13.14 -8.96
N ALA A 164 -21.99 -12.61 -7.90
CA ALA A 164 -21.29 -12.29 -6.66
C ALA A 164 -20.86 -13.53 -5.87
N LEU A 165 -21.59 -14.64 -5.97
CA LEU A 165 -21.25 -15.91 -5.33
C LEU A 165 -20.14 -16.67 -6.05
N ASP A 166 -19.97 -16.41 -7.36
CA ASP A 166 -18.97 -17.06 -8.20
C ASP A 166 -17.59 -16.38 -8.14
N LYS A 167 -17.45 -15.27 -7.37
CA LYS A 167 -16.19 -14.56 -7.18
C LYS A 167 -15.36 -15.15 -6.05
#